data_23877221729e183f64f2b0de6a351041
#
_entry.id   23877221729e183f64f2b0de6a351041
#
_cell.length_a   1.000
_cell.length_b   1.000
_cell.length_c   1.000
_cell.angle_alpha   90.00
_cell.angle_beta   90.00
_cell.angle_gamma   90.00
#
_symmetry.space_group_name_H-M   'P 1'
#
loop_
_entity.id
_entity.type
_entity.pdbx_description
1 polymer ?
#
loop_
_entity_poly.entity_id
_entity_poly.type
_entity_poly.pdbx_seq_one_letter_code
_entity_poly.pdbx_strand_id
1 'polypeptide(L)'
;PTSGLDLEERIRFRLLIEEVSRQAVVVMATHVTQDVEMGCARLVILREGSLVADDSPSDFTSALGDRVRYMTIRADELRSVRRGHPVLSCASLPGGLLGVRVVAGPGDQGGERREPTVEDAYAELMRRLSSNG
;
A
#
# COMPACT_ATOMS: atom_id res chain seq x y z
N PRO A 1 15.55 0.49 1.30
CA PRO A 1 16.82 0.11 1.92
C PRO A 1 16.78 -1.26 2.60
N THR A 2 15.60 -1.74 3.04
CA THR A 2 15.51 -3.05 3.72
C THR A 2 15.38 -4.24 2.78
N SER A 3 15.32 -4.02 1.47
CA SER A 3 15.31 -5.09 0.47
C SER A 3 16.60 -5.93 0.58
N GLY A 4 16.45 -7.23 0.82
CA GLY A 4 17.59 -8.15 0.99
C GLY A 4 18.08 -8.32 2.43
N LEU A 5 17.54 -7.57 3.39
CA LEU A 5 17.80 -7.78 4.81
C LEU A 5 16.92 -8.90 5.37
N ASP A 6 17.46 -9.72 6.25
CA ASP A 6 16.67 -10.66 7.04
C ASP A 6 15.83 -9.94 8.12
N LEU A 7 15.01 -10.68 8.84
CA LEU A 7 14.11 -10.09 9.86
C LEU A 7 14.89 -9.41 10.99
N GLU A 8 15.99 -10.01 11.45
CA GLU A 8 16.80 -9.48 12.54
C GLU A 8 17.51 -8.18 12.13
N GLU A 9 18.05 -8.16 10.92
CA GLU A 9 18.69 -6.99 10.33
C GLU A 9 17.70 -5.83 10.13
N ARG A 10 16.46 -6.13 9.72
CA ARG A 10 15.39 -5.11 9.61
C ARG A 10 15.06 -4.49 10.97
N ILE A 11 14.97 -5.31 12.01
CA ILE A 11 14.71 -4.81 13.38
C ILE A 11 15.83 -3.90 13.83
N ARG A 12 17.11 -4.33 13.66
CA ARG A 12 18.28 -3.52 14.00
C ARG A 12 18.31 -2.19 13.24
N PHE A 13 18.05 -2.25 11.94
CA PHE A 13 18.00 -1.05 11.11
C PHE A 13 16.92 -0.08 11.58
N ARG A 14 15.72 -0.56 11.88
CA ARG A 14 14.64 0.26 12.42
C ARG A 14 15.02 0.96 13.72
N LEU A 15 15.62 0.23 14.69
CA LEU A 15 16.06 0.79 15.96
C LEU A 15 17.12 1.86 15.75
N LEU A 16 18.05 1.65 14.83
CA LEU A 16 19.08 2.62 14.47
C LEU A 16 18.46 3.92 13.90
N ILE A 17 17.51 3.79 12.97
CA ILE A 17 16.81 4.94 12.39
C ILE A 17 16.06 5.72 13.47
N GLU A 18 15.40 5.04 14.38
CA GLU A 18 14.68 5.69 15.49
C GLU A 18 15.64 6.44 16.42
N GLU A 19 16.80 5.87 16.75
CA GLU A 19 17.81 6.54 17.55
C GLU A 19 18.39 7.78 16.87
N VAL A 20 18.77 7.67 15.60
CA VAL A 20 19.32 8.78 14.81
C VAL A 20 18.28 9.89 14.62
N SER A 21 17.01 9.55 14.41
CA SER A 21 15.94 10.53 14.20
C SER A 21 15.67 11.45 15.38
N ARG A 22 16.14 11.09 16.57
CA ARG A 22 16.06 11.96 17.78
C ARG A 22 17.02 13.15 17.71
N GLN A 23 18.04 13.08 16.88
CA GLN A 23 19.12 14.08 16.83
C GLN A 23 19.33 14.66 15.42
N ALA A 24 18.75 14.02 14.40
CA ALA A 24 18.93 14.40 13.00
C ALA A 24 17.67 14.15 12.18
N VAL A 25 17.53 14.86 11.07
CA VAL A 25 16.53 14.56 10.04
C VAL A 25 17.05 13.36 9.23
N VAL A 26 16.25 12.31 9.18
CA VAL A 26 16.54 11.11 8.39
C VAL A 26 15.67 11.12 7.13
N VAL A 27 16.33 11.11 5.97
CA VAL A 27 15.66 10.96 4.67
C VAL A 27 16.03 9.60 4.10
N MET A 28 15.00 8.80 3.81
CA MET A 28 15.18 7.45 3.28
C MET A 28 14.48 7.33 1.92
N ALA A 29 15.23 6.97 0.89
CA ALA A 29 14.67 6.62 -0.40
C ALA A 29 14.50 5.10 -0.50
N THR A 30 13.28 4.65 -0.81
CA THR A 30 12.94 3.23 -0.95
C THR A 30 11.86 3.04 -2.01
N HIS A 31 11.80 1.85 -2.58
CA HIS A 31 10.68 1.38 -3.39
C HIS A 31 9.84 0.32 -2.66
N VAL A 32 10.11 0.10 -1.37
CA VAL A 32 9.45 -0.89 -0.54
C VAL A 32 8.47 -0.19 0.39
N THR A 33 7.18 -0.40 0.19
CA THR A 33 6.11 0.22 1.00
C THR A 33 6.19 -0.12 2.48
N GLN A 34 6.66 -1.32 2.82
CA GLN A 34 6.89 -1.74 4.21
C GLN A 34 7.92 -0.87 4.95
N ASP A 35 8.91 -0.31 4.26
CA ASP A 35 9.88 0.61 4.87
C ASP A 35 9.18 1.90 5.35
N VAL A 36 8.16 2.35 4.63
CA VAL A 36 7.34 3.52 4.99
C VAL A 36 6.52 3.23 6.26
N GLU A 37 5.95 2.04 6.35
CA GLU A 37 5.14 1.59 7.50
C GLU A 37 5.96 1.41 8.78
N MET A 38 7.30 1.38 8.67
CA MET A 38 8.19 1.30 9.84
C MET A 38 8.22 2.56 10.71
N GLY A 39 7.50 3.62 10.34
CA GLY A 39 7.32 4.78 11.21
C GLY A 39 7.88 6.10 10.67
N CYS A 40 7.82 6.35 9.36
CA CYS A 40 8.15 7.67 8.85
C CYS A 40 7.07 8.69 9.24
N ALA A 41 7.48 9.93 9.52
CA ALA A 41 6.56 11.02 9.83
C ALA A 41 5.97 11.66 8.55
N ARG A 42 6.70 11.57 7.45
CA ARG A 42 6.33 12.19 6.16
C ARG A 42 6.70 11.25 5.01
N LEU A 43 5.78 11.11 4.09
CA LEU A 43 5.88 10.32 2.88
C LEU A 43 5.88 11.24 1.67
N VAL A 44 6.88 11.10 0.82
CA VAL A 44 6.97 11.82 -0.45
C VAL A 44 7.03 10.80 -1.58
N ILE A 45 6.15 10.94 -2.56
CA ILE A 45 6.13 10.07 -3.74
C ILE A 45 6.53 10.87 -4.97
N LEU A 46 7.56 10.36 -5.65
CA LEU A 46 8.05 10.91 -6.91
C LEU A 46 7.72 9.96 -8.06
N ARG A 47 7.25 10.52 -9.16
CA ARG A 47 7.04 9.79 -10.42
C ARG A 47 7.54 10.64 -11.59
N GLU A 48 8.40 10.05 -12.41
CA GLU A 48 8.93 10.72 -13.62
C GLU A 48 9.50 12.13 -13.34
N GLY A 49 10.21 12.27 -12.22
CA GLY A 49 10.79 13.54 -11.80
C GLY A 49 9.82 14.55 -11.17
N SER A 50 8.55 14.19 -11.03
CA SER A 50 7.51 15.05 -10.46
C SER A 50 7.05 14.56 -9.08
N LEU A 51 6.74 15.51 -8.20
CA LEU A 51 6.11 15.25 -6.91
C LEU A 51 4.63 14.91 -7.13
N VAL A 52 4.19 13.70 -6.74
CA VAL A 52 2.80 13.25 -6.90
C VAL A 52 2.06 13.06 -5.59
N ALA A 53 2.75 12.95 -4.47
CA ALA A 53 2.17 12.99 -3.13
C ALA A 53 3.20 13.49 -2.10
N ASP A 54 2.72 14.17 -1.08
CA ASP A 54 3.51 14.69 0.03
C ASP A 54 2.60 14.81 1.28
N ASP A 55 2.55 13.75 2.06
CA ASP A 55 1.61 13.58 3.16
C ASP A 55 2.25 12.85 4.35
N SER A 56 1.57 12.80 5.49
CA SER A 56 1.82 11.76 6.48
C SER A 56 1.33 10.39 5.95
N PRO A 57 1.89 9.25 6.38
CA PRO A 57 1.36 7.94 6.01
C PRO A 57 -0.12 7.77 6.36
N SER A 58 -0.56 8.33 7.49
CA SER A 58 -1.95 8.31 7.93
C SER A 58 -2.87 9.08 6.97
N ASP A 59 -2.49 10.31 6.59
CA ASP A 59 -3.30 11.13 5.67
C ASP A 59 -3.32 10.48 4.28
N PHE A 60 -2.18 9.94 3.83
CA PHE A 60 -2.07 9.25 2.56
C PHE A 60 -3.01 8.03 2.47
N THR A 61 -3.07 7.21 3.52
CA THR A 61 -3.98 6.06 3.56
C THR A 61 -5.44 6.47 3.75
N SER A 62 -5.70 7.54 4.49
CA SER A 62 -7.06 8.04 4.76
C SER A 62 -7.82 8.44 3.50
N ALA A 63 -7.13 8.78 2.42
CA ALA A 63 -7.73 9.07 1.12
C ALA A 63 -8.56 7.91 0.55
N LEU A 64 -8.31 6.68 0.96
CA LEU A 64 -9.11 5.50 0.62
C LEU A 64 -10.35 5.36 1.52
N GLY A 65 -10.32 5.92 2.74
CA GLY A 65 -11.41 5.83 3.71
C GLY A 65 -11.84 4.39 3.95
N ASP A 66 -13.15 4.16 4.03
CA ASP A 66 -13.77 2.86 4.30
C ASP A 66 -13.96 2.00 3.05
N ARG A 67 -13.32 2.34 1.94
CA ARG A 67 -13.58 1.69 0.65
C ARG A 67 -12.74 0.45 0.37
N VAL A 68 -11.75 0.14 1.21
CA VAL A 68 -10.95 -1.07 0.99
C VAL A 68 -11.74 -2.30 1.45
N ARG A 69 -11.89 -3.26 0.53
CA ARG A 69 -12.54 -4.56 0.78
C ARG A 69 -11.60 -5.70 0.48
N TYR A 70 -11.73 -6.75 1.25
CA TYR A 70 -11.05 -8.03 1.02
C TYR A 70 -12.05 -9.08 0.61
N MET A 71 -11.74 -9.80 -0.45
CA MET A 71 -12.56 -10.88 -0.98
C MET A 71 -11.71 -12.14 -1.15
N THR A 72 -12.28 -13.29 -0.81
CA THR A 72 -11.73 -14.58 -1.23
C THR A 72 -12.54 -15.06 -2.43
N ILE A 73 -11.88 -15.25 -3.55
CA ILE A 73 -12.49 -15.61 -4.82
C ILE A 73 -11.79 -16.81 -5.47
N ARG A 74 -12.42 -17.40 -6.44
CA ARG A 74 -11.78 -18.39 -7.32
C ARG A 74 -10.92 -17.67 -8.37
N ALA A 75 -9.90 -18.34 -8.88
CA ALA A 75 -9.01 -17.75 -9.88
C ALA A 75 -9.74 -17.33 -11.17
N ASP A 76 -10.79 -18.06 -11.58
CA ASP A 76 -11.60 -17.75 -12.77
C ASP A 76 -12.48 -16.51 -12.59
N GLU A 77 -12.79 -16.11 -11.35
CA GLU A 77 -13.60 -14.92 -11.02
C GLU A 77 -12.78 -13.62 -11.05
N LEU A 78 -11.45 -13.69 -11.00
CA LEU A 78 -10.57 -12.51 -10.95
C LEU A 78 -10.85 -11.51 -12.09
N ARG A 79 -11.11 -12.01 -13.28
CA ARG A 79 -11.42 -11.16 -14.45
C ARG A 79 -12.71 -10.36 -14.24
N SER A 80 -13.71 -10.98 -13.63
CA SER A 80 -14.99 -10.32 -13.31
C SER A 80 -14.81 -9.26 -12.23
N VAL A 81 -14.09 -9.59 -11.16
CA VAL A 81 -13.76 -8.63 -10.07
C VAL A 81 -13.03 -7.42 -10.62
N ARG A 82 -12.02 -7.61 -11.47
CA ARG A 82 -11.26 -6.50 -12.10
C ARG A 82 -12.09 -5.60 -13.01
N ARG A 83 -13.21 -6.08 -13.56
CA ARG A 83 -14.14 -5.25 -14.33
C ARG A 83 -15.01 -4.37 -13.46
N GLY A 84 -15.35 -4.85 -12.26
CA GLY A 84 -16.22 -4.13 -11.34
C GLY A 84 -15.48 -3.23 -10.35
N HIS A 85 -14.23 -3.57 -10.02
CA HIS A 85 -13.48 -2.90 -8.95
C HIS A 85 -12.02 -2.68 -9.33
N PRO A 86 -11.42 -1.55 -8.92
CA PRO A 86 -9.98 -1.41 -8.89
C PRO A 86 -9.36 -2.44 -7.94
N VAL A 87 -8.52 -3.32 -8.47
CA VAL A 87 -7.78 -4.31 -7.67
C VAL A 87 -6.48 -3.68 -7.18
N LEU A 88 -6.29 -3.67 -5.86
CA LEU A 88 -5.12 -3.11 -5.18
C LEU A 88 -4.02 -4.15 -5.02
N SER A 89 -4.40 -5.36 -4.60
CA SER A 89 -3.49 -6.49 -4.46
C SER A 89 -4.22 -7.83 -4.65
N CYS A 90 -3.44 -8.86 -4.98
CA CYS A 90 -3.93 -10.21 -5.13
C CYS A 90 -2.88 -11.21 -4.63
N ALA A 91 -3.27 -12.13 -3.78
CA ALA A 91 -2.42 -13.18 -3.24
C ALA A 91 -3.05 -14.56 -3.41
N SER A 92 -2.23 -15.56 -3.70
CA SER A 92 -2.67 -16.95 -3.77
C SER A 92 -2.95 -17.50 -2.38
N LEU A 93 -4.06 -18.21 -2.26
CA LEU A 93 -4.50 -18.91 -1.05
C LEU A 93 -4.54 -20.42 -1.29
N PRO A 94 -4.51 -21.25 -0.24
CA PRO A 94 -4.70 -22.70 -0.37
C PRO A 94 -5.99 -23.04 -1.11
N GLY A 95 -6.00 -24.19 -1.82
CA GLY A 95 -7.18 -24.66 -2.55
C GLY A 95 -7.47 -23.95 -3.86
N GLY A 96 -6.49 -23.23 -4.45
CA GLY A 96 -6.66 -22.53 -5.72
C GLY A 96 -7.51 -21.27 -5.62
N LEU A 97 -7.67 -20.75 -4.39
CA LEU A 97 -8.36 -19.50 -4.13
C LEU A 97 -7.40 -18.30 -4.21
N LEU A 98 -7.98 -17.12 -4.36
CA LEU A 98 -7.26 -15.84 -4.34
C LEU A 98 -7.83 -14.94 -3.25
N GLY A 99 -6.95 -14.34 -2.45
CA GLY A 99 -7.28 -13.22 -1.60
C GLY A 99 -7.05 -11.90 -2.37
N VAL A 100 -8.10 -11.12 -2.54
CA VAL A 100 -8.05 -9.91 -3.36
C VAL A 100 -8.47 -8.71 -2.53
N ARG A 101 -7.64 -7.65 -2.56
CA ARG A 101 -7.99 -6.34 -2.00
C ARG A 101 -8.45 -5.43 -3.13
N VAL A 102 -9.58 -4.78 -2.93
CA VAL A 102 -10.21 -3.93 -3.95
C VAL A 102 -10.67 -2.60 -3.35
N VAL A 103 -10.88 -1.60 -4.21
CA VAL A 103 -11.59 -0.37 -3.84
C VAL A 103 -13.06 -0.55 -4.19
N ALA A 104 -13.92 -0.54 -3.18
CA ALA A 104 -15.37 -0.58 -3.35
C ALA A 104 -15.92 0.73 -3.90
N GLY A 105 -16.91 0.65 -4.75
CA GLY A 105 -17.70 1.78 -5.21
C GLY A 105 -18.68 2.28 -4.14
N PRO A 106 -19.35 3.42 -4.37
CA PRO A 106 -20.40 3.90 -3.49
C PRO A 106 -21.54 2.87 -3.39
N GLY A 107 -21.89 2.48 -2.16
CA GLY A 107 -22.97 1.53 -1.89
C GLY A 107 -22.61 0.05 -2.07
N ASP A 108 -21.39 -0.26 -2.47
CA ASP A 108 -20.91 -1.64 -2.55
C ASP A 108 -20.60 -2.19 -1.14
N GLN A 109 -21.25 -3.30 -0.81
CA GLN A 109 -21.10 -4.00 0.46
C GLN A 109 -20.41 -5.37 0.31
N GLY A 110 -19.94 -5.69 -0.88
CA GLY A 110 -19.23 -6.95 -1.15
C GLY A 110 -17.86 -7.01 -0.46
N GLY A 111 -17.55 -8.18 0.11
CA GLY A 111 -16.28 -8.42 0.80
C GLY A 111 -16.20 -7.86 2.22
N GLU A 112 -15.13 -8.22 2.91
CA GLU A 112 -14.85 -7.78 4.27
C GLU A 112 -14.11 -6.42 4.26
N ARG A 113 -14.57 -5.46 5.04
CA ARG A 113 -13.88 -4.18 5.21
C ARG A 113 -12.49 -4.39 5.80
N ARG A 114 -11.50 -3.69 5.26
CA ARG A 114 -10.13 -3.68 5.75
C ARG A 114 -9.63 -2.24 5.88
N GLU A 115 -8.79 -2.01 6.88
CA GLU A 115 -8.05 -0.77 6.98
C GLU A 115 -7.12 -0.61 5.77
N PRO A 116 -7.06 0.59 5.16
CA PRO A 116 -6.12 0.87 4.08
C PRO A 116 -4.67 0.79 4.55
N THR A 117 -3.83 0.20 3.73
CA THR A 117 -2.38 0.22 3.90
C THR A 117 -1.73 1.26 2.98
N VAL A 118 -0.46 1.59 3.23
CA VAL A 118 0.33 2.45 2.33
C VAL A 118 0.42 1.82 0.94
N GLU A 119 0.53 0.49 0.85
CA GLU A 119 0.54 -0.23 -0.42
C GLU A 119 -0.79 -0.06 -1.18
N ASP A 120 -1.93 -0.15 -0.50
CA ASP A 120 -3.25 0.07 -1.10
C ASP A 120 -3.37 1.50 -1.67
N ALA A 121 -2.99 2.50 -0.88
CA ALA A 121 -3.06 3.90 -1.28
C ALA A 121 -2.10 4.20 -2.46
N TYR A 122 -0.92 3.61 -2.44
CA TYR A 122 0.04 3.72 -3.53
C TYR A 122 -0.50 3.08 -4.83
N ALA A 123 -1.05 1.87 -4.74
CA ALA A 123 -1.64 1.18 -5.91
C ALA A 123 -2.78 1.99 -6.54
N GLU A 124 -3.66 2.56 -5.72
CA GLU A 124 -4.76 3.40 -6.21
C GLU A 124 -4.25 4.72 -6.82
N LEU A 125 -3.26 5.37 -6.20
CA LEU A 125 -2.62 6.56 -6.77
C LEU A 125 -2.03 6.27 -8.15
N MET A 126 -1.25 5.21 -8.29
CA MET A 126 -0.64 4.83 -9.57
C MET A 126 -1.69 4.50 -10.63
N ARG A 127 -2.78 3.84 -10.27
CA ARG A 127 -3.90 3.55 -11.16
C ARG A 127 -4.53 4.85 -11.68
N ARG A 128 -4.83 5.82 -10.81
CA ARG A 128 -5.42 7.12 -11.19
C ARG A 128 -4.50 7.90 -12.12
N LEU A 129 -3.22 7.96 -11.81
CA LEU A 129 -2.24 8.67 -12.65
C LEU A 129 -2.09 8.01 -14.03
N SER A 130 -2.24 6.69 -14.13
CA SER A 130 -2.21 5.97 -15.42
C SER A 130 -3.49 6.08 -16.22
N SER A 131 -4.61 6.43 -15.59
CA SER A 131 -5.91 6.59 -16.26
C SER A 131 -6.13 8.02 -16.81
N ASN A 132 -5.34 8.98 -16.36
CA ASN A 132 -5.43 10.40 -16.72
C ASN A 132 -4.37 10.82 -17.76
N GLY A 133 -3.56 9.92 -18.24
CA GLY A 133 -2.56 10.09 -19.30
C GLY A 133 -2.94 9.27 -20.53
#